data_de9f4d94b2e85007872a22b326ecba74
#
_entry.id   de9f4d94b2e85007872a22b326ecba74
#
_cell.length_a   1.000
_cell.length_b   1.000
_cell.length_c   1.000
_cell.angle_alpha   90.00
_cell.angle_beta   90.00
_cell.angle_gamma   90.00
#
_symmetry.space_group_name_H-M   'P 1'
#
loop_
_entity.id
_entity.type
_entity.pdbx_description
1 polymer ?
#
loop_
_entity_poly.entity_id
_entity_poly.type
_entity_poly.pdbx_seq_one_letter_code
_entity_poly.pdbx_strand_id
1 'polypeptide(L)'
;MGQILIQNAPELLESDALRSELNTDGCGSIVSFLGLTRGIDDGVEVHRLEFDAWAEKLPEVLHELASQAIERFGVQSIAMSHRTGVVLPGEDIVCIHVASIHRREGFEACSWLIDELK
;
A
#
# COMPACT_ATOMS: atom_id res chain seq x y z
N MET A 1 -13.68 -7.67 13.23
CA MET A 1 -13.28 -8.09 11.86
C MET A 1 -12.64 -6.95 11.12
N GLY A 2 -11.55 -7.23 10.42
CA GLY A 2 -10.84 -6.22 9.69
C GLY A 2 -11.44 -5.96 8.31
N GLN A 3 -11.32 -4.74 7.85
CA GLN A 3 -11.67 -4.36 6.49
C GLN A 3 -10.42 -4.37 5.62
N ILE A 4 -10.52 -4.88 4.41
CA ILE A 4 -9.43 -4.86 3.44
C ILE A 4 -9.94 -4.23 2.16
N LEU A 5 -9.31 -3.14 1.74
CA LEU A 5 -9.60 -2.45 0.48
C LEU A 5 -8.37 -2.56 -0.42
N ILE A 6 -8.53 -3.21 -1.56
CA ILE A 6 -7.47 -3.38 -2.55
C ILE A 6 -7.93 -2.75 -3.86
N GLN A 7 -7.08 -1.91 -4.43
CA GLN A 7 -7.37 -1.24 -5.69
C GLN A 7 -6.21 -1.42 -6.67
N ASN A 8 -6.53 -1.72 -7.91
CA ASN A 8 -5.56 -1.69 -8.99
C ASN A 8 -5.41 -0.24 -9.47
N ALA A 9 -4.20 0.16 -9.79
CA ALA A 9 -3.92 1.51 -10.27
C ALA A 9 -3.05 1.45 -11.53
N PRO A 10 -3.62 1.11 -12.69
CA PRO A 10 -2.82 1.00 -13.90
C PRO A 10 -2.29 2.33 -14.41
N GLU A 11 -2.97 3.43 -14.11
CA GLU A 11 -2.58 4.74 -14.63
C GLU A 11 -2.31 5.77 -13.54
N LEU A 12 -3.05 5.72 -12.43
CA LEU A 12 -2.97 6.72 -11.37
C LEU A 12 -3.36 6.11 -10.05
N LEU A 13 -2.56 6.34 -9.01
CA LEU A 13 -2.92 6.02 -7.64
C LEU A 13 -3.84 7.09 -7.09
N GLU A 14 -4.98 6.68 -6.55
CA GLU A 14 -5.91 7.60 -5.90
C GLU A 14 -5.85 7.39 -4.38
N SER A 15 -4.69 7.74 -3.82
CA SER A 15 -4.39 7.48 -2.41
C SER A 15 -5.39 8.12 -1.45
N ASP A 16 -5.73 9.39 -1.67
CA ASP A 16 -6.65 10.11 -0.79
C ASP A 16 -8.07 9.55 -0.87
N ALA A 17 -8.52 9.20 -2.08
CA ALA A 17 -9.84 8.61 -2.26
C ALA A 17 -9.92 7.25 -1.56
N LEU A 18 -8.89 6.44 -1.70
CA LEU A 18 -8.82 5.13 -1.07
C LEU A 18 -8.81 5.25 0.46
N ARG A 19 -8.04 6.20 1.00
CA ARG A 19 -7.99 6.45 2.43
C ARG A 19 -9.37 6.85 2.98
N SER A 20 -10.12 7.64 2.22
CA SER A 20 -11.44 8.12 2.66
C SER A 20 -12.46 7.00 2.79
N GLU A 21 -12.23 5.86 2.17
CA GLU A 21 -13.13 4.71 2.25
C GLU A 21 -12.82 3.76 3.40
N LEU A 22 -11.73 4.00 4.14
CA LEU A 22 -11.37 3.17 5.28
C LEU A 22 -12.40 3.26 6.39
N ASN A 23 -12.75 2.10 6.95
CA ASN A 23 -13.53 2.06 8.18
C ASN A 23 -12.61 2.40 9.35
N THR A 24 -12.84 3.56 9.97
CA THR A 24 -12.05 4.04 11.09
C THR A 24 -12.80 4.02 12.42
N ASP A 25 -13.93 3.32 12.47
CA ASP A 25 -14.72 3.24 13.70
C ASP A 25 -13.89 2.65 14.84
N GLY A 26 -13.82 3.39 15.94
CA GLY A 26 -13.05 2.98 17.11
C GLY A 26 -11.54 3.16 16.98
N CYS A 27 -11.06 3.69 15.86
CA CYS A 27 -9.63 3.87 15.63
C CYS A 27 -9.15 5.23 16.12
N GLY A 28 -7.93 5.25 16.64
CA GLY A 28 -7.25 6.48 17.06
C GLY A 28 -6.22 6.96 16.07
N SER A 29 -5.87 6.16 15.06
CA SER A 29 -4.86 6.57 14.10
C SER A 29 -5.04 5.94 12.73
N ILE A 30 -4.55 6.64 11.72
CA ILE A 30 -4.30 6.11 10.38
C ILE A 30 -2.82 6.34 10.10
N VAL A 31 -2.10 5.27 9.77
CA VAL A 31 -0.72 5.36 9.31
C VAL A 31 -0.72 5.16 7.81
N SER A 32 -0.15 6.09 7.07
CA SER A 32 -0.14 6.07 5.62
C SER A 32 1.29 6.08 5.10
N PHE A 33 1.52 5.27 4.07
CA PHE A 33 2.77 5.25 3.33
C PHE A 33 2.47 5.49 1.86
N LEU A 34 3.23 6.39 1.25
CA LEU A 34 3.14 6.64 -0.18
C LEU A 34 4.55 6.44 -0.76
N GLY A 35 4.70 5.41 -1.58
CA GLY A 35 5.97 5.11 -2.23
C GLY A 35 6.07 5.82 -3.55
N LEU A 36 7.22 6.43 -3.80
CA LEU A 36 7.50 7.15 -5.03
C LEU A 36 8.56 6.42 -5.84
N THR A 37 8.48 6.56 -7.15
CA THR A 37 9.51 6.03 -8.05
C THR A 37 10.71 6.98 -8.02
N ARG A 38 11.88 6.45 -7.65
CA ARG A 38 13.09 7.26 -7.60
C ARG A 38 13.67 7.43 -8.99
N GLY A 39 14.24 8.62 -9.25
CA GLY A 39 14.96 8.88 -10.49
C GLY A 39 16.35 8.24 -10.53
N ILE A 40 16.89 7.88 -9.37
CA ILE A 40 18.19 7.21 -9.23
C ILE A 40 18.05 6.07 -8.25
N ASP A 41 18.48 4.87 -8.64
CA ASP A 41 18.46 3.68 -7.80
C ASP A 41 19.85 3.04 -7.83
N ASP A 42 20.50 2.92 -6.65
CA ASP A 42 21.85 2.40 -6.52
C ASP A 42 22.87 3.08 -7.45
N GLY A 43 22.71 4.41 -7.63
CA GLY A 43 23.59 5.21 -8.49
C GLY A 43 23.27 5.09 -9.97
N VAL A 44 22.25 4.35 -10.34
CA VAL A 44 21.79 4.19 -11.73
C VAL A 44 20.57 5.06 -11.98
N GLU A 45 20.59 5.81 -13.06
CA GLU A 45 19.44 6.64 -13.45
C GLU A 45 18.29 5.75 -13.88
N VAL A 46 17.10 5.98 -13.29
CA VAL A 46 15.89 5.24 -13.61
C VAL A 46 14.96 6.14 -14.43
N HIS A 47 14.67 5.73 -15.65
CA HIS A 47 13.78 6.48 -16.54
C HIS A 47 12.31 6.05 -16.40
N ARG A 48 12.07 4.78 -16.16
CA ARG A 48 10.72 4.25 -15.94
C ARG A 48 10.79 2.83 -15.37
N LEU A 49 9.68 2.42 -14.76
CA LEU A 49 9.49 1.04 -14.30
C LEU A 49 8.23 0.48 -14.95
N GLU A 50 8.22 -0.81 -15.21
CA GLU A 50 7.07 -1.50 -15.81
C GLU A 50 6.69 -2.69 -14.92
N PHE A 51 5.38 -2.80 -14.64
CA PHE A 51 4.86 -3.80 -13.72
C PHE A 51 3.85 -4.76 -14.36
N ASP A 52 3.92 -4.96 -15.65
CA ASP A 52 2.94 -5.76 -16.40
C ASP A 52 2.88 -7.22 -15.97
N ALA A 53 4.03 -7.81 -15.64
CA ALA A 53 4.11 -9.23 -15.28
C ALA A 53 3.35 -9.57 -14.01
N TRP A 54 3.08 -8.58 -13.16
CA TRP A 54 2.43 -8.75 -11.85
C TRP A 54 0.96 -8.37 -11.86
N ALA A 55 0.49 -7.71 -12.91
CA ALA A 55 -0.80 -7.05 -12.90
C ALA A 55 -1.96 -7.96 -12.52
N GLU A 56 -1.96 -9.21 -13.02
CA GLU A 56 -3.06 -10.14 -12.77
C GLU A 56 -3.08 -10.72 -11.36
N LYS A 57 -1.90 -10.93 -10.78
CA LYS A 57 -1.78 -11.56 -9.45
C LYS A 57 -1.70 -10.56 -8.32
N LEU A 58 -1.41 -9.32 -8.65
CA LEU A 58 -1.14 -8.29 -7.66
C LEU A 58 -2.30 -8.10 -6.66
N PRO A 59 -3.57 -8.02 -7.08
CA PRO A 59 -4.66 -7.88 -6.11
C PRO A 59 -4.72 -9.00 -5.09
N GLU A 60 -4.49 -10.24 -5.50
CA GLU A 60 -4.49 -11.39 -4.59
C GLU A 60 -3.34 -11.30 -3.59
N VAL A 61 -2.16 -10.91 -4.07
CA VAL A 61 -0.98 -10.76 -3.22
C VAL A 61 -1.21 -9.66 -2.18
N LEU A 62 -1.73 -8.52 -2.60
CA LEU A 62 -2.02 -7.41 -1.70
C LEU A 62 -3.07 -7.80 -0.65
N HIS A 63 -4.13 -8.49 -1.08
CA HIS A 63 -5.18 -8.94 -0.16
C HIS A 63 -4.62 -9.91 0.87
N GLU A 64 -3.81 -10.87 0.45
CA GLU A 64 -3.21 -11.84 1.35
C GLU A 64 -2.28 -11.18 2.37
N LEU A 65 -1.45 -10.25 1.92
CA LEU A 65 -0.57 -9.51 2.83
C LEU A 65 -1.37 -8.67 3.83
N ALA A 66 -2.43 -8.01 3.37
CA ALA A 66 -3.30 -7.24 4.27
C ALA A 66 -3.96 -8.15 5.31
N SER A 67 -4.44 -9.31 4.89
CA SER A 67 -5.05 -10.29 5.79
C SER A 67 -4.07 -10.75 6.86
N GLN A 68 -2.83 -11.05 6.47
CA GLN A 68 -1.77 -11.44 7.41
C GLN A 68 -1.44 -10.31 8.38
N ALA A 69 -1.40 -9.08 7.91
CA ALA A 69 -1.10 -7.94 8.75
C ALA A 69 -2.18 -7.71 9.81
N ILE A 70 -3.44 -7.84 9.44
CA ILE A 70 -4.56 -7.73 10.38
C ILE A 70 -4.42 -8.81 11.47
N GLU A 71 -4.13 -10.03 11.07
CA GLU A 71 -3.98 -11.14 12.01
C GLU A 71 -2.78 -10.96 12.94
N ARG A 72 -1.64 -10.51 12.38
CA ARG A 72 -0.39 -10.38 13.15
C ARG A 72 -0.40 -9.19 14.10
N PHE A 73 -0.93 -8.07 13.67
CA PHE A 73 -0.79 -6.81 14.42
C PHE A 73 -2.09 -6.33 15.05
N GLY A 74 -3.20 -6.95 14.72
CA GLY A 74 -4.49 -6.59 15.31
C GLY A 74 -5.02 -5.23 14.86
N VAL A 75 -4.64 -4.78 13.66
CA VAL A 75 -5.14 -3.52 13.13
C VAL A 75 -6.56 -3.68 12.60
N GLN A 76 -7.29 -2.57 12.52
CA GLN A 76 -8.71 -2.57 12.17
C GLN A 76 -8.97 -2.69 10.68
N SER A 77 -8.26 -1.89 9.88
CA SER A 77 -8.53 -1.79 8.45
C SER A 77 -7.25 -1.49 7.69
N ILE A 78 -7.14 -2.06 6.49
CA ILE A 78 -5.99 -1.81 5.61
C ILE A 78 -6.51 -1.51 4.22
N ALA A 79 -5.99 -0.45 3.61
CA ALA A 79 -6.24 -0.13 2.21
C ALA A 79 -4.90 -0.07 1.50
N MET A 80 -4.80 -0.73 0.35
CA MET A 80 -3.58 -0.80 -0.43
C MET A 80 -3.89 -0.67 -1.91
N SER A 81 -3.01 0.04 -2.62
CA SER A 81 -3.07 0.12 -4.07
C SER A 81 -1.66 0.15 -4.62
N HIS A 82 -1.45 -0.47 -5.77
CA HIS A 82 -0.14 -0.50 -6.43
C HIS A 82 -0.31 -0.20 -7.91
N ARG A 83 0.61 0.61 -8.44
CA ARG A 83 0.62 0.90 -9.88
C ARG A 83 0.96 -0.35 -10.66
N THR A 84 0.35 -0.48 -11.83
CA THR A 84 0.72 -1.45 -12.85
C THR A 84 1.06 -0.67 -14.12
N GLY A 85 1.61 -1.35 -15.13
CA GLY A 85 2.04 -0.67 -16.34
C GLY A 85 3.31 0.13 -16.15
N VAL A 86 3.42 1.24 -16.85
CA VAL A 86 4.63 2.08 -16.86
C VAL A 86 4.51 3.17 -15.79
N VAL A 87 5.55 3.29 -14.95
CA VAL A 87 5.62 4.31 -13.91
C VAL A 87 6.89 5.12 -14.12
N LEU A 88 6.74 6.43 -14.19
CA LEU A 88 7.85 7.35 -14.42
C LEU A 88 8.44 7.83 -13.10
N PRO A 89 9.71 8.31 -13.11
CA PRO A 89 10.31 8.87 -11.89
C PRO A 89 9.46 9.99 -11.30
N GLY A 90 9.32 9.99 -9.98
CA GLY A 90 8.53 10.98 -9.27
C GLY A 90 7.06 10.64 -9.15
N GLU A 91 6.58 9.64 -9.87
CA GLU A 91 5.20 9.21 -9.76
C GLU A 91 5.00 8.29 -8.56
N ASP A 92 3.79 8.32 -7.99
CA ASP A 92 3.40 7.41 -6.91
C ASP A 92 3.32 5.99 -7.43
N ILE A 93 3.91 5.04 -6.71
CA ILE A 93 3.94 3.64 -7.13
C ILE A 93 3.07 2.74 -6.26
N VAL A 94 2.97 3.05 -4.98
CA VAL A 94 2.21 2.24 -4.02
C VAL A 94 1.70 3.14 -2.90
N CYS A 95 0.50 2.83 -2.40
CA CYS A 95 0.03 3.44 -1.17
C CYS A 95 -0.48 2.37 -0.21
N ILE A 96 -0.28 2.60 1.08
CA ILE A 96 -0.71 1.73 2.17
C ILE A 96 -1.31 2.62 3.24
N HIS A 97 -2.54 2.32 3.65
CA HIS A 97 -3.20 3.01 4.75
C HIS A 97 -3.63 1.98 5.77
N VAL A 98 -3.24 2.19 7.02
CA VAL A 98 -3.56 1.27 8.12
C VAL A 98 -4.28 2.03 9.21
N ALA A 99 -5.53 1.65 9.48
CA ALA A 99 -6.31 2.21 10.58
C ALA A 99 -6.23 1.27 11.78
N SER A 100 -5.89 1.80 12.95
CA SER A 100 -5.73 1.02 14.17
C SER A 100 -6.19 1.80 15.40
N ILE A 101 -6.45 1.07 16.48
CA ILE A 101 -6.86 1.69 17.74
C ILE A 101 -5.72 2.57 18.27
N HIS A 102 -4.50 2.04 18.28
CA HIS A 102 -3.31 2.76 18.69
C HIS A 102 -2.29 2.84 17.55
N ARG A 103 -1.49 3.91 17.53
CA ARG A 103 -0.53 4.14 16.46
C ARG A 103 0.55 3.06 16.35
N ARG A 104 0.93 2.45 17.46
CA ARG A 104 2.01 1.46 17.48
C ARG A 104 1.76 0.31 16.50
N GLU A 105 0.62 -0.37 16.62
CA GLU A 105 0.31 -1.47 15.72
C GLU A 105 0.15 -1.00 14.27
N GLY A 106 -0.32 0.22 14.10
CA GLY A 106 -0.42 0.81 12.76
C GLY A 106 0.94 0.98 12.10
N PHE A 107 1.91 1.53 12.83
CA PHE A 107 3.27 1.69 12.32
C PHE A 107 3.94 0.34 12.06
N GLU A 108 3.77 -0.62 12.98
CA GLU A 108 4.35 -1.95 12.83
C GLU A 108 3.77 -2.67 11.59
N ALA A 109 2.46 -2.64 11.44
CA ALA A 109 1.80 -3.26 10.28
C ALA A 109 2.22 -2.62 8.96
N CYS A 110 2.26 -1.29 8.91
CA CYS A 110 2.65 -0.57 7.71
C CYS A 110 4.09 -0.89 7.32
N SER A 111 5.01 -0.86 8.28
CA SER A 111 6.41 -1.21 8.05
C SER A 111 6.57 -2.63 7.53
N TRP A 112 5.86 -3.58 8.14
CA TRP A 112 5.89 -4.98 7.71
C TRP A 112 5.38 -5.14 6.29
N LEU A 113 4.27 -4.46 5.95
CA LEU A 113 3.71 -4.51 4.60
C LEU A 113 4.67 -3.97 3.56
N ILE A 114 5.36 -2.86 3.86
CA ILE A 114 6.36 -2.30 2.98
C ILE A 114 7.48 -3.31 2.72
N ASP A 115 7.96 -3.95 3.78
CA ASP A 115 9.03 -4.94 3.68
C ASP A 115 8.63 -6.15 2.83
N GLU A 116 7.39 -6.62 2.99
CA GLU A 116 6.89 -7.78 2.24
C GLU A 116 6.66 -7.48 0.77
N LEU A 117 6.45 -6.22 0.41
CA LEU A 117 6.24 -5.82 -0.99
C LEU A 117 7.54 -5.62 -1.79
N LYS A 118 8.66 -5.64 -1.12
CA LYS A 118 9.96 -5.49 -1.80
C LYS A 118 10.45 -6.78 -2.43
#